data_9053b14ba78a54bb6ccf94aea996e61b
#
_entry.id   9053b14ba78a54bb6ccf94aea996e61b
#
_cell.length_a   1.000
_cell.length_b   1.000
_cell.length_c   1.000
_cell.angle_alpha   90.00
_cell.angle_beta   90.00
_cell.angle_gamma   90.00
#
_symmetry.space_group_name_H-M   'P 1'
#
loop_
_entity.id
_entity.type
_entity.pdbx_description
1 polymer ?
#
loop_
_entity_poly.entity_id
_entity_poly.type
_entity_poly.pdbx_seq_one_letter_code
_entity_poly.pdbx_strand_id
1 'polypeptide(L)'
;MKKLTLLLAAALLISACGNKKEKVTAVAEESTKQEIRKARGFRTDIPLDSIRLSDPCIMADKATAMYYMTGTGGRMWKSRDLARWEGPYHIALTDSSSWMGPRPQIWAAEFHQYNGKYYYFATFTNNAIKIDTVAGNVIPRRASHVLVSDTPEGPYLPMADPTYLPDDMPTLDGTFWVDTDGKPYMVYCGEWLQNLNGTMEKIELKADLSGSVGEGKVLFRASDSPWSRENIDGKIVPNRVTDGPWLFRTGTGRLGMIWTSWIYDVYTQGVAYSTSGTLDGPWVQEPEPITPPNFGHGMLFQDLNGQWLMSVHSHRDVGHYIRIPHLFKIDLSGDKLVVGERYIP
;
A
#
# COMPACT_ATOMS: atom_id res chain seq x y z
N MET A 1 -69.68 -13.01 46.34
CA MET A 1 -69.26 -11.58 46.50
C MET A 1 -67.78 -11.45 46.15
N LYS A 2 -67.52 -10.48 45.31
CA LYS A 2 -66.24 -9.89 44.93
C LYS A 2 -65.34 -10.66 43.91
N LYS A 3 -65.50 -10.22 42.68
CA LYS A 3 -64.52 -10.15 41.60
C LYS A 3 -63.26 -9.34 42.02
N LEU A 4 -62.10 -9.67 41.53
CA LEU A 4 -61.10 -8.71 41.05
C LEU A 4 -59.96 -9.44 40.32
N THR A 5 -59.89 -9.33 39.04
CA THR A 5 -58.93 -8.68 38.18
C THR A 5 -57.49 -9.17 38.32
N LEU A 6 -57.01 -9.95 37.38
CA LEU A 6 -55.60 -10.08 37.03
C LEU A 6 -55.45 -9.70 35.54
N LEU A 7 -55.08 -8.47 35.32
CA LEU A 7 -54.56 -7.92 34.03
C LEU A 7 -53.25 -7.24 34.32
N LEU A 8 -52.33 -7.28 33.36
CA LEU A 8 -51.00 -6.66 33.23
C LEU A 8 -49.81 -7.48 33.72
N ALA A 9 -49.23 -8.21 32.78
CA ALA A 9 -47.75 -8.27 32.62
C ALA A 9 -47.43 -8.91 31.26
N ALA A 10 -47.72 -8.24 30.17
CA ALA A 10 -47.22 -8.61 28.84
C ALA A 10 -46.92 -7.34 28.02
N ALA A 11 -45.91 -6.59 28.44
CA ALA A 11 -45.32 -5.51 27.61
C ALA A 11 -44.02 -5.07 28.26
N LEU A 12 -42.90 -5.70 27.89
CA LEU A 12 -41.53 -5.12 28.05
C LEU A 12 -40.47 -6.15 27.56
N LEU A 13 -40.55 -6.52 26.28
CA LEU A 13 -39.45 -7.24 25.61
C LEU A 13 -39.39 -6.91 24.11
N ILE A 14 -39.67 -5.67 23.73
CA ILE A 14 -39.43 -5.16 22.37
C ILE A 14 -38.85 -3.78 22.49
N SER A 15 -37.60 -3.67 22.96
CA SER A 15 -36.87 -2.38 22.89
C SER A 15 -35.36 -2.53 22.87
N ALA A 16 -34.81 -3.74 22.73
CA ALA A 16 -33.35 -3.91 22.73
C ALA A 16 -32.74 -4.11 21.34
N CYS A 17 -33.54 -4.39 20.30
CA CYS A 17 -33.00 -4.56 18.93
C CYS A 17 -33.03 -3.31 18.04
N GLY A 18 -33.84 -2.29 18.37
CA GLY A 18 -33.93 -1.04 17.60
C GLY A 18 -32.69 -0.15 17.78
N ASN A 19 -32.19 -0.06 18.99
CA ASN A 19 -31.10 0.87 19.32
C ASN A 19 -29.71 0.47 18.78
N LYS A 20 -29.49 -0.77 18.40
CA LYS A 20 -28.20 -1.18 17.80
C LYS A 20 -28.13 -0.85 16.32
N LYS A 21 -29.23 -1.02 15.57
CA LYS A 21 -29.27 -0.66 14.15
C LYS A 21 -29.25 0.86 13.93
N GLU A 22 -29.98 1.63 14.74
CA GLU A 22 -29.94 3.09 14.66
C GLU A 22 -28.60 3.67 15.08
N LYS A 23 -27.90 3.11 16.08
CA LYS A 23 -26.54 3.56 16.42
C LYS A 23 -25.52 3.21 15.35
N VAL A 24 -25.63 2.06 14.69
CA VAL A 24 -24.72 1.69 13.60
C VAL A 24 -24.98 2.55 12.36
N THR A 25 -26.23 2.87 12.05
CA THR A 25 -26.59 3.78 10.95
C THR A 25 -26.17 5.22 11.24
N ALA A 26 -26.35 5.71 12.46
CA ALA A 26 -25.94 7.04 12.86
C ALA A 26 -24.41 7.21 12.88
N VAL A 27 -23.66 6.19 13.29
CA VAL A 27 -22.19 6.18 13.22
C VAL A 27 -21.71 6.10 11.77
N ALA A 28 -22.41 5.37 10.90
CA ALA A 28 -22.10 5.32 9.46
C ALA A 28 -22.45 6.64 8.75
N GLU A 29 -23.57 7.29 9.10
CA GLU A 29 -23.96 8.58 8.55
C GLU A 29 -23.10 9.74 9.09
N GLU A 30 -22.58 9.65 10.33
CA GLU A 30 -21.67 10.63 10.88
C GLU A 30 -20.25 10.49 10.28
N SER A 31 -19.86 9.30 9.86
CA SER A 31 -18.57 9.07 9.16
C SER A 31 -18.57 9.63 7.73
N THR A 32 -19.70 9.69 7.05
CA THR A 32 -19.80 10.25 5.68
C THR A 32 -19.70 11.79 5.64
N LYS A 33 -19.73 12.48 6.78
CA LYS A 33 -19.54 13.94 6.90
C LYS A 33 -18.20 14.34 7.52
N GLN A 34 -17.32 13.40 7.80
CA GLN A 34 -16.05 13.74 8.42
C GLN A 34 -15.10 14.26 7.32
N GLU A 35 -15.02 15.60 7.23
CA GLU A 35 -14.02 16.25 6.38
C GLU A 35 -12.62 15.74 6.73
N ILE A 36 -11.83 15.42 5.71
CA ILE A 36 -10.43 15.03 5.90
C ILE A 36 -9.70 16.14 6.63
N ARG A 37 -9.01 15.77 7.71
CA ARG A 37 -8.33 16.75 8.55
C ARG A 37 -6.99 17.15 7.95
N LYS A 38 -6.74 18.46 7.89
CA LYS A 38 -5.41 18.98 7.60
C LYS A 38 -4.43 18.48 8.66
N ALA A 39 -3.30 17.93 8.21
CA ALA A 39 -2.25 17.45 9.10
C ALA A 39 -1.31 18.59 9.51
N ARG A 40 -0.47 18.34 10.51
CA ARG A 40 0.57 19.29 10.91
C ARG A 40 1.48 19.61 9.71
N GLY A 41 1.73 20.89 9.48
CA GLY A 41 2.54 21.36 8.37
C GLY A 41 1.76 21.48 7.06
N PHE A 42 0.43 21.49 7.10
CA PHE A 42 -0.40 21.74 5.91
C PHE A 42 -0.02 23.06 5.23
N ARG A 43 0.16 22.99 3.93
CA ARG A 43 0.42 24.11 3.03
C ARG A 43 -0.28 23.90 1.71
N THR A 44 -0.47 24.97 0.99
CA THR A 44 -0.90 25.00 -0.40
C THR A 44 0.26 25.43 -1.30
N ASP A 45 0.14 25.18 -2.59
CA ASP A 45 1.13 25.61 -3.60
C ASP A 45 2.55 25.07 -3.35
N ILE A 46 2.66 23.78 -2.98
CA ILE A 46 3.93 23.12 -2.69
C ILE A 46 4.49 22.53 -3.99
N PRO A 47 5.70 22.89 -4.42
CA PRO A 47 6.36 22.19 -5.54
C PRO A 47 6.60 20.71 -5.19
N LEU A 48 6.49 19.82 -6.18
CA LEU A 48 6.69 18.37 -5.97
C LEU A 48 8.04 18.05 -5.32
N ASP A 49 9.11 18.68 -5.76
CA ASP A 49 10.47 18.49 -5.23
C ASP A 49 10.71 19.04 -3.83
N SER A 50 9.74 19.80 -3.29
CA SER A 50 9.74 20.31 -1.92
C SER A 50 8.99 19.41 -0.93
N ILE A 51 8.32 18.38 -1.41
CA ILE A 51 7.66 17.38 -0.57
C ILE A 51 8.69 16.34 -0.15
N ARG A 52 8.77 16.07 1.15
CA ARG A 52 9.59 14.98 1.69
C ARG A 52 8.69 13.77 1.90
N LEU A 53 8.83 12.79 1.02
CA LEU A 53 8.00 11.60 1.02
C LEU A 53 8.78 10.41 0.49
N SER A 54 8.77 9.31 1.23
CA SER A 54 9.19 8.00 0.77
C SER A 54 8.01 7.29 0.10
N ASP A 55 8.32 6.44 -0.86
CA ASP A 55 7.39 5.48 -1.45
C ASP A 55 6.15 6.18 -2.06
N PRO A 56 6.35 7.20 -2.92
CA PRO A 56 5.25 8.00 -3.42
C PRO A 56 4.37 7.20 -4.38
N CYS A 57 3.12 6.96 -3.99
CA CYS A 57 2.07 6.43 -4.86
C CYS A 57 1.16 7.57 -5.31
N ILE A 58 0.98 7.71 -6.62
CA ILE A 58 0.10 8.73 -7.22
C ILE A 58 -1.06 8.05 -7.94
N MET A 59 -2.26 8.43 -7.58
CA MET A 59 -3.49 8.05 -8.29
C MET A 59 -4.06 9.27 -9.01
N ALA A 60 -4.31 9.13 -10.31
CA ALA A 60 -5.08 10.09 -11.09
C ALA A 60 -6.55 9.68 -11.10
N ASP A 61 -7.41 10.50 -10.52
CA ASP A 61 -8.84 10.25 -10.50
C ASP A 61 -9.55 11.13 -11.52
N LYS A 62 -10.06 10.48 -12.59
CA LYS A 62 -10.73 11.17 -13.69
C LYS A 62 -12.06 11.81 -13.28
N ALA A 63 -12.75 11.23 -12.28
CA ALA A 63 -14.03 11.73 -11.82
C ALA A 63 -13.91 13.11 -11.15
N THR A 64 -12.84 13.31 -10.39
CA THR A 64 -12.53 14.58 -9.71
C THR A 64 -11.59 15.49 -10.51
N ALA A 65 -10.99 14.97 -11.59
CA ALA A 65 -9.91 15.61 -12.35
C ALA A 65 -8.74 16.06 -11.44
N MET A 66 -8.34 15.18 -10.50
CA MET A 66 -7.32 15.42 -9.49
C MET A 66 -6.31 14.29 -9.42
N TYR A 67 -5.12 14.62 -8.95
CA TYR A 67 -4.10 13.67 -8.51
C TYR A 67 -4.07 13.62 -7.00
N TYR A 68 -3.95 12.40 -6.47
CA TYR A 68 -3.81 12.11 -5.05
C TYR A 68 -2.51 11.38 -4.83
N MET A 69 -1.63 11.89 -3.95
CA MET A 69 -0.35 11.28 -3.64
C MET A 69 -0.31 10.87 -2.17
N THR A 70 0.14 9.66 -1.92
CA THR A 70 0.42 9.12 -0.59
C THR A 70 1.76 8.41 -0.57
N GLY A 71 2.13 7.83 0.57
CA GLY A 71 3.35 7.07 0.77
C GLY A 71 3.61 6.82 2.26
N THR A 72 4.87 6.59 2.62
CA THR A 72 5.26 6.39 4.02
C THR A 72 4.87 7.59 4.88
N GLY A 73 4.29 7.29 6.05
CA GLY A 73 3.74 8.26 6.99
C GLY A 73 2.22 8.41 6.89
N GLY A 74 1.58 7.78 5.90
CA GLY A 74 0.12 7.70 5.79
C GLY A 74 -0.58 9.04 5.60
N ARG A 75 0.10 9.98 4.91
CA ARG A 75 -0.44 11.29 4.59
C ARG A 75 -0.84 11.36 3.13
N MET A 76 -1.70 12.31 2.79
CA MET A 76 -2.11 12.57 1.42
C MET A 76 -1.84 14.01 1.01
N TRP A 77 -1.46 14.17 -0.24
CA TRP A 77 -1.39 15.46 -0.95
C TRP A 77 -2.30 15.40 -2.17
N LYS A 78 -2.82 16.56 -2.59
CA LYS A 78 -3.67 16.71 -3.79
C LYS A 78 -3.05 17.68 -4.77
N SER A 79 -3.22 17.44 -6.06
CA SER A 79 -2.76 18.31 -7.14
C SER A 79 -3.72 18.27 -8.34
N ARG A 80 -3.72 19.33 -9.15
CA ARG A 80 -4.42 19.37 -10.45
C ARG A 80 -3.49 19.16 -11.64
N ASP A 81 -2.19 19.36 -11.45
CA ASP A 81 -1.21 19.48 -12.53
C ASP A 81 0.10 18.70 -12.28
N LEU A 82 0.19 17.92 -11.18
CA LEU A 82 1.39 17.24 -10.70
C LEU A 82 2.51 18.19 -10.25
N ALA A 83 2.49 19.46 -10.64
CA ALA A 83 3.53 20.44 -10.32
C ALA A 83 3.34 21.06 -8.94
N ARG A 84 2.08 21.41 -8.63
CA ARG A 84 1.69 22.11 -7.40
C ARG A 84 0.74 21.29 -6.56
N TRP A 85 1.06 21.13 -5.30
CA TRP A 85 0.38 20.25 -4.36
C TRP A 85 -0.13 21.01 -3.15
N GLU A 86 -1.21 20.54 -2.58
CA GLU A 86 -1.69 20.94 -1.27
C GLU A 86 -1.74 19.74 -0.32
N GLY A 87 -1.41 19.96 0.93
CA GLY A 87 -1.34 18.91 1.97
C GLY A 87 -0.31 19.24 3.04
N PRO A 88 -0.01 18.29 3.95
CA PRO A 88 -0.58 16.95 4.01
C PRO A 88 -1.95 16.90 4.69
N TYR A 89 -2.72 15.85 4.37
CA TYR A 89 -3.99 15.51 5.01
C TYR A 89 -3.89 14.20 5.78
N HIS A 90 -4.68 14.06 6.85
CA HIS A 90 -4.94 12.78 7.51
C HIS A 90 -6.10 12.08 6.83
N ILE A 91 -5.88 10.90 6.29
CA ILE A 91 -6.89 10.17 5.53
C ILE A 91 -7.16 8.76 6.06
N ALA A 92 -6.16 8.11 6.67
CA ALA A 92 -6.30 6.77 7.21
C ALA A 92 -6.77 6.83 8.66
N LEU A 93 -7.88 6.17 8.95
CA LEU A 93 -8.42 6.00 10.29
C LEU A 93 -8.28 4.53 10.68
N THR A 94 -7.47 4.24 11.68
CA THR A 94 -7.24 2.89 12.18
C THR A 94 -8.03 2.64 13.46
N ASP A 95 -8.44 1.40 13.68
CA ASP A 95 -9.03 0.98 14.94
C ASP A 95 -7.93 0.85 16.00
N SER A 96 -7.95 1.74 17.00
CA SER A 96 -6.99 1.75 18.09
C SER A 96 -7.05 0.53 19.01
N SER A 97 -8.15 -0.23 18.97
CA SER A 97 -8.31 -1.48 19.72
C SER A 97 -7.78 -2.70 18.97
N SER A 98 -7.47 -2.56 17.67
CA SER A 98 -6.86 -3.62 16.86
C SER A 98 -5.39 -3.84 17.23
N TRP A 99 -4.80 -4.85 16.61
CA TRP A 99 -3.37 -5.14 16.76
C TRP A 99 -2.45 -3.97 16.36
N MET A 100 -2.92 -3.07 15.50
CA MET A 100 -2.17 -1.89 15.05
C MET A 100 -1.92 -0.91 16.20
N GLY A 101 -2.80 -0.90 17.20
CA GLY A 101 -2.75 0.03 18.31
C GLY A 101 -3.11 1.48 17.93
N PRO A 102 -2.97 2.42 18.88
CA PRO A 102 -3.47 3.78 18.70
C PRO A 102 -2.62 4.66 17.78
N ARG A 103 -1.39 4.28 17.50
CA ARG A 103 -0.44 5.06 16.68
C ARG A 103 0.48 4.16 15.88
N PRO A 104 -0.05 3.40 14.92
CA PRO A 104 0.80 2.56 14.08
C PRO A 104 1.74 3.41 13.23
N GLN A 105 2.93 2.90 12.97
CA GLN A 105 3.72 3.41 11.85
C GLN A 105 3.06 2.92 10.57
N ILE A 106 2.97 3.80 9.58
CA ILE A 106 2.41 3.50 8.26
C ILE A 106 3.52 3.66 7.24
N TRP A 107 3.81 2.59 6.48
CA TRP A 107 4.83 2.59 5.44
C TRP A 107 4.22 2.25 4.09
N ALA A 108 4.85 2.72 3.02
CA ALA A 108 4.57 2.38 1.63
C ALA A 108 3.08 2.28 1.30
N ALA A 109 2.36 3.36 1.60
CA ALA A 109 0.93 3.39 1.37
C ALA A 109 0.59 3.63 -0.11
N GLU A 110 -0.42 2.92 -0.60
CA GLU A 110 -0.87 2.95 -1.98
C GLU A 110 -2.36 3.21 -2.10
N PHE A 111 -2.77 3.87 -3.19
CA PHE A 111 -4.17 4.02 -3.59
C PHE A 111 -4.51 3.07 -4.73
N HIS A 112 -5.64 2.38 -4.59
CA HIS A 112 -6.21 1.53 -5.64
C HIS A 112 -7.69 1.79 -5.81
N GLN A 113 -8.19 1.62 -7.03
CA GLN A 113 -9.62 1.64 -7.34
C GLN A 113 -10.09 0.24 -7.72
N TYR A 114 -11.19 -0.21 -7.13
CA TYR A 114 -11.78 -1.49 -7.48
C TYR A 114 -13.29 -1.48 -7.18
N ASN A 115 -14.10 -1.97 -8.13
CA ASN A 115 -15.55 -2.09 -7.98
C ASN A 115 -16.24 -0.81 -7.44
N GLY A 116 -15.83 0.36 -7.93
CA GLY A 116 -16.42 1.64 -7.59
C GLY A 116 -16.05 2.20 -6.22
N LYS A 117 -15.08 1.57 -5.54
CA LYS A 117 -14.54 2.03 -4.25
C LYS A 117 -13.05 2.35 -4.37
N TYR A 118 -12.54 3.04 -3.36
CA TYR A 118 -11.13 3.38 -3.19
C TYR A 118 -10.56 2.58 -2.03
N TYR A 119 -9.39 2.00 -2.25
CA TYR A 119 -8.71 1.17 -1.27
C TYR A 119 -7.34 1.74 -0.97
N TYR A 120 -6.96 1.65 0.29
CA TYR A 120 -5.70 2.11 0.80
C TYR A 120 -4.94 0.90 1.33
N PHE A 121 -3.96 0.45 0.56
CA PHE A 121 -3.05 -0.61 0.94
C PHE A 121 -1.86 0.03 1.65
N ALA A 122 -1.47 -0.47 2.80
CA ALA A 122 -0.32 0.05 3.52
C ALA A 122 0.26 -0.99 4.48
N THR A 123 1.53 -0.82 4.80
CA THR A 123 2.20 -1.58 5.86
C THR A 123 1.99 -0.87 7.18
N PHE A 124 1.36 -1.56 8.14
CA PHE A 124 1.18 -1.06 9.51
C PHE A 124 2.13 -1.76 10.45
N THR A 125 2.77 -1.01 11.36
CA THR A 125 3.69 -1.55 12.36
C THR A 125 3.28 -1.11 13.75
N ASN A 126 3.14 -2.08 14.66
CA ASN A 126 3.01 -1.83 16.10
C ASN A 126 4.29 -2.25 16.82
N ASN A 127 5.12 -1.27 17.16
CA ASN A 127 6.41 -1.50 17.83
C ASN A 127 6.28 -2.01 19.29
N ALA A 128 5.07 -1.96 19.87
CA ALA A 128 4.83 -2.49 21.21
C ALA A 128 4.67 -4.02 21.22
N ILE A 129 4.41 -4.64 20.06
CA ILE A 129 4.28 -6.08 19.93
C ILE A 129 5.53 -6.63 19.26
N LYS A 130 6.32 -7.38 20.03
CA LYS A 130 7.50 -8.09 19.53
C LYS A 130 7.05 -9.47 19.04
N ILE A 131 7.39 -9.82 17.80
CA ILE A 131 7.14 -11.16 17.23
C ILE A 131 8.39 -12.03 17.38
N ASP A 132 9.57 -11.50 17.04
CA ASP A 132 10.79 -12.27 16.94
C ASP A 132 12.03 -11.42 17.27
N THR A 133 13.19 -12.07 17.33
CA THR A 133 14.51 -11.42 17.36
C THR A 133 15.48 -12.20 16.50
N VAL A 134 15.95 -11.59 15.42
CA VAL A 134 16.90 -12.20 14.49
C VAL A 134 18.21 -11.41 14.51
N ALA A 135 19.31 -12.09 14.81
CA ALA A 135 20.65 -11.49 14.89
C ALA A 135 20.72 -10.19 15.72
N GLY A 136 19.97 -10.15 16.84
CA GLY A 136 19.91 -8.97 17.72
C GLY A 136 18.88 -7.90 17.30
N ASN A 137 18.28 -8.00 16.11
CA ASN A 137 17.21 -7.12 15.69
C ASN A 137 15.87 -7.60 16.24
N VAL A 138 15.15 -6.72 16.93
CA VAL A 138 13.78 -6.99 17.35
C VAL A 138 12.87 -6.81 16.15
N ILE A 139 12.07 -7.83 15.85
CA ILE A 139 11.08 -7.82 14.79
C ILE A 139 9.72 -7.48 15.42
N PRO A 140 9.17 -6.28 15.17
CA PRO A 140 7.86 -5.89 15.66
C PRO A 140 6.75 -6.53 14.82
N ARG A 141 5.53 -6.57 15.33
CA ARG A 141 4.36 -6.96 14.54
C ARG A 141 4.15 -5.92 13.42
N ARG A 142 4.18 -6.41 12.19
CA ARG A 142 4.05 -5.64 10.98
C ARG A 142 3.27 -6.43 9.94
N ALA A 143 2.34 -5.80 9.26
CA ALA A 143 1.64 -6.45 8.16
C ALA A 143 1.11 -5.42 7.16
N SER A 144 1.06 -5.83 5.89
CA SER A 144 0.26 -5.15 4.88
C SER A 144 -1.22 -5.34 5.18
N HIS A 145 -1.99 -4.26 5.09
CA HIS A 145 -3.40 -4.22 5.43
C HIS A 145 -4.16 -3.27 4.52
N VAL A 146 -5.49 -3.41 4.46
CA VAL A 146 -6.35 -2.67 3.53
C VAL A 146 -7.40 -1.88 4.29
N LEU A 147 -7.53 -0.60 3.95
CA LEU A 147 -8.63 0.26 4.37
C LEU A 147 -9.47 0.64 3.14
N VAL A 148 -10.71 1.05 3.33
CA VAL A 148 -11.66 1.34 2.25
C VAL A 148 -12.31 2.71 2.42
N SER A 149 -12.62 3.37 1.29
CA SER A 149 -13.38 4.61 1.22
C SER A 149 -14.30 4.65 0.01
N ASP A 150 -15.36 5.41 0.09
CA ASP A 150 -16.26 5.71 -1.04
C ASP A 150 -15.76 6.90 -1.88
N THR A 151 -14.73 7.61 -1.42
CA THR A 151 -14.16 8.76 -2.13
C THR A 151 -12.62 8.67 -2.17
N PRO A 152 -11.96 9.26 -3.19
CA PRO A 152 -10.50 9.25 -3.29
C PRO A 152 -9.82 10.00 -2.15
N GLU A 153 -10.51 10.97 -1.54
CA GLU A 153 -9.98 11.76 -0.43
C GLU A 153 -10.06 11.05 0.92
N GLY A 154 -10.81 9.95 1.01
CA GLY A 154 -11.06 9.29 2.28
C GLY A 154 -12.29 9.87 3.02
N PRO A 155 -12.43 9.66 4.34
CA PRO A 155 -11.51 8.88 5.17
C PRO A 155 -11.48 7.40 4.77
N TYR A 156 -10.30 6.79 4.84
CA TYR A 156 -10.14 5.35 4.64
C TYR A 156 -10.31 4.64 5.97
N LEU A 157 -11.23 3.71 6.03
CA LEU A 157 -11.70 3.04 7.25
C LEU A 157 -11.36 1.55 7.23
N PRO A 158 -11.13 0.93 8.40
CA PRO A 158 -11.03 -0.51 8.50
C PRO A 158 -12.32 -1.18 8.04
N MET A 159 -12.20 -2.34 7.41
CA MET A 159 -13.35 -3.19 7.11
C MET A 159 -13.83 -3.91 8.36
N ALA A 160 -15.06 -4.44 8.33
CA ALA A 160 -15.74 -4.99 9.51
C ALA A 160 -15.03 -6.22 10.11
N ASP A 161 -14.40 -7.04 9.27
CA ASP A 161 -13.73 -8.29 9.69
C ASP A 161 -12.48 -8.54 8.81
N PRO A 162 -11.44 -7.71 8.95
CA PRO A 162 -10.27 -7.82 8.10
C PRO A 162 -9.30 -8.88 8.62
N THR A 163 -9.07 -9.92 7.83
CA THR A 163 -8.06 -10.95 8.09
C THR A 163 -7.23 -11.16 6.84
N TYR A 164 -6.02 -10.60 6.80
CA TYR A 164 -5.19 -10.63 5.59
C TYR A 164 -4.03 -11.61 5.67
N LEU A 165 -3.07 -11.37 6.54
CA LEU A 165 -1.79 -12.07 6.55
C LEU A 165 -1.48 -12.66 7.93
N PRO A 166 -0.64 -13.71 8.01
CA PRO A 166 -0.28 -14.36 9.28
C PRO A 166 0.29 -13.39 10.30
N ASP A 167 0.04 -13.67 11.59
CA ASP A 167 0.44 -12.83 12.71
C ASP A 167 1.93 -12.94 13.08
N ASP A 168 2.51 -14.09 12.79
CA ASP A 168 3.87 -14.50 13.16
C ASP A 168 4.89 -14.22 12.06
N MET A 169 4.44 -13.76 10.91
CA MET A 169 5.27 -13.43 9.76
C MET A 169 5.07 -11.98 9.35
N PRO A 170 6.00 -11.09 9.66
CA PRO A 170 5.96 -9.70 9.20
C PRO A 170 5.98 -9.61 7.69
N THR A 171 5.11 -8.77 7.15
CA THR A 171 4.95 -8.52 5.72
C THR A 171 4.99 -7.03 5.43
N LEU A 172 5.42 -6.67 4.22
CA LEU A 172 5.65 -5.29 3.78
C LEU A 172 5.01 -5.05 2.43
N ASP A 173 4.69 -3.79 2.15
CA ASP A 173 4.49 -3.23 0.83
C ASP A 173 3.49 -4.01 -0.04
N GLY A 174 2.34 -4.33 0.55
CA GLY A 174 1.29 -5.04 -0.19
C GLY A 174 0.67 -4.15 -1.25
N THR A 175 0.68 -4.61 -2.50
CA THR A 175 0.02 -3.98 -3.65
C THR A 175 -1.14 -4.83 -4.17
N PHE A 176 -2.06 -4.21 -4.89
CA PHE A 176 -3.27 -4.84 -5.41
C PHE A 176 -3.12 -5.26 -6.87
N TRP A 177 -3.64 -6.45 -7.21
CA TRP A 177 -3.73 -6.93 -8.59
C TRP A 177 -4.97 -7.79 -8.81
N VAL A 178 -5.58 -7.65 -9.99
CA VAL A 178 -6.57 -8.62 -10.48
C VAL A 178 -5.91 -9.42 -11.58
N ASP A 179 -5.80 -10.75 -11.39
CA ASP A 179 -5.15 -11.61 -12.37
C ASP A 179 -6.12 -12.08 -13.47
N THR A 180 -5.60 -12.85 -14.41
CA THR A 180 -6.35 -13.33 -15.59
C THR A 180 -7.51 -14.26 -15.25
N ASP A 181 -7.52 -14.86 -14.05
CA ASP A 181 -8.64 -15.63 -13.51
C ASP A 181 -9.79 -14.77 -12.98
N GLY A 182 -9.63 -13.44 -13.01
CA GLY A 182 -10.59 -12.47 -12.52
C GLY A 182 -10.62 -12.29 -10.99
N LYS A 183 -9.69 -12.94 -10.28
CA LYS A 183 -9.59 -12.85 -8.83
C LYS A 183 -8.68 -11.73 -8.38
N PRO A 184 -9.01 -11.05 -7.27
CA PRO A 184 -8.13 -10.08 -6.65
C PRO A 184 -7.05 -10.76 -5.82
N TYR A 185 -5.86 -10.17 -5.85
CA TYR A 185 -4.68 -10.62 -5.09
C TYR A 185 -4.02 -9.44 -4.40
N MET A 186 -3.38 -9.71 -3.27
CA MET A 186 -2.32 -8.87 -2.72
C MET A 186 -0.98 -9.52 -3.07
N VAL A 187 -0.08 -8.71 -3.66
CA VAL A 187 1.33 -9.09 -3.81
C VAL A 187 2.12 -8.28 -2.79
N TYR A 188 2.99 -8.92 -2.03
CA TYR A 188 3.66 -8.32 -0.88
C TYR A 188 5.06 -8.89 -0.67
N CYS A 189 5.84 -8.21 0.17
CA CYS A 189 7.17 -8.65 0.58
C CYS A 189 7.11 -9.38 1.92
N GLY A 190 7.78 -10.53 2.06
CA GLY A 190 8.12 -11.10 3.35
C GLY A 190 9.28 -10.33 4.00
N GLU A 191 9.24 -10.18 5.32
CA GLU A 191 10.21 -9.37 6.09
C GLU A 191 11.65 -9.89 5.90
N TRP A 192 12.44 -9.10 5.23
CA TRP A 192 13.84 -9.45 4.90
C TRP A 192 14.79 -9.41 6.12
N LEU A 193 14.44 -8.73 7.23
CA LEU A 193 15.18 -8.84 8.49
C LEU A 193 14.97 -10.20 9.15
N GLN A 194 13.80 -10.82 9.01
CA GLN A 194 13.50 -12.14 9.55
C GLN A 194 14.05 -13.23 8.64
N ASN A 195 13.83 -13.12 7.34
CA ASN A 195 14.21 -14.16 6.37
C ASN A 195 15.66 -14.05 5.90
N LEU A 196 16.33 -12.90 6.07
CA LEU A 196 17.66 -12.52 5.56
C LEU A 196 17.76 -12.56 4.03
N ASN A 197 16.80 -13.11 3.34
CA ASN A 197 16.64 -13.12 1.89
C ASN A 197 15.16 -12.87 1.58
N GLY A 198 14.80 -11.61 1.36
CA GLY A 198 13.44 -11.16 1.15
C GLY A 198 12.71 -11.99 0.11
N THR A 199 11.42 -12.18 0.31
CA THR A 199 10.53 -12.88 -0.60
C THR A 199 9.54 -11.91 -1.23
N MET A 200 9.20 -12.17 -2.48
CA MET A 200 8.02 -11.61 -3.12
C MET A 200 6.94 -12.67 -3.11
N GLU A 201 5.77 -12.34 -2.57
CA GLU A 201 4.71 -13.31 -2.31
C GLU A 201 3.36 -12.80 -2.81
N LYS A 202 2.41 -13.71 -3.01
CA LYS A 202 1.01 -13.37 -3.30
C LYS A 202 0.06 -14.09 -2.37
N ILE A 203 -1.11 -13.48 -2.13
CA ILE A 203 -2.24 -14.13 -1.50
C ILE A 203 -3.54 -13.70 -2.21
N GLU A 204 -4.46 -14.64 -2.41
CA GLU A 204 -5.78 -14.33 -2.96
C GLU A 204 -6.57 -13.50 -1.93
N LEU A 205 -7.29 -12.49 -2.39
CA LEU A 205 -8.18 -11.68 -1.57
C LEU A 205 -9.64 -12.12 -1.81
N LYS A 206 -10.51 -11.89 -0.83
CA LYS A 206 -11.95 -11.94 -1.03
C LYS A 206 -12.38 -10.92 -2.10
N ALA A 207 -13.46 -11.18 -2.80
CA ALA A 207 -13.93 -10.32 -3.90
C ALA A 207 -14.23 -8.86 -3.48
N ASP A 208 -14.54 -8.62 -2.21
CA ASP A 208 -14.75 -7.30 -1.62
C ASP A 208 -13.50 -6.71 -0.95
N LEU A 209 -12.37 -7.40 -1.05
CA LEU A 209 -11.08 -7.08 -0.45
C LEU A 209 -11.08 -7.03 1.10
N SER A 210 -12.10 -7.58 1.76
CA SER A 210 -12.23 -7.57 3.23
C SER A 210 -11.31 -8.55 3.95
N GLY A 211 -10.58 -9.39 3.22
CA GLY A 211 -9.67 -10.37 3.81
C GLY A 211 -9.03 -11.24 2.74
N SER A 212 -8.15 -12.13 3.16
CA SER A 212 -7.47 -13.10 2.30
C SER A 212 -8.22 -14.43 2.21
N VAL A 213 -7.86 -15.23 1.21
CA VAL A 213 -8.35 -16.59 0.98
C VAL A 213 -7.15 -17.53 0.86
N GLY A 214 -7.11 -18.54 1.71
CA GLY A 214 -6.01 -19.52 1.71
C GLY A 214 -4.71 -18.99 2.28
N GLU A 215 -3.59 -19.53 1.82
CA GLU A 215 -2.24 -19.23 2.29
C GLU A 215 -1.45 -18.43 1.26
N GLY A 216 -0.47 -17.67 1.74
CA GLY A 216 0.49 -16.95 0.90
C GLY A 216 1.38 -17.90 0.11
N LYS A 217 1.78 -17.49 -1.09
CA LYS A 217 2.67 -18.24 -1.97
C LYS A 217 3.84 -17.39 -2.42
N VAL A 218 5.06 -17.91 -2.21
CA VAL A 218 6.29 -17.27 -2.70
C VAL A 218 6.31 -17.31 -4.23
N LEU A 219 6.55 -16.15 -4.84
CA LEU A 219 6.74 -15.96 -6.28
C LEU A 219 8.21 -16.06 -6.66
N PHE A 220 9.07 -15.34 -5.92
CA PHE A 220 10.53 -15.38 -6.05
C PHE A 220 11.21 -14.80 -4.81
N ARG A 221 12.53 -14.92 -4.75
CA ARG A 221 13.37 -14.35 -3.70
C ARG A 221 14.27 -13.25 -4.26
N ALA A 222 14.74 -12.35 -3.40
CA ALA A 222 15.69 -11.32 -3.82
C ALA A 222 16.96 -11.91 -4.46
N SER A 223 17.42 -13.07 -3.99
CA SER A 223 18.59 -13.77 -4.55
C SER A 223 18.41 -14.33 -5.96
N ASP A 224 17.17 -14.43 -6.44
CA ASP A 224 16.89 -14.92 -7.81
C ASP A 224 17.21 -13.84 -8.87
N SER A 225 17.41 -12.60 -8.42
CA SER A 225 17.82 -11.50 -9.29
C SER A 225 19.35 -11.43 -9.45
N PRO A 226 19.85 -11.28 -10.68
CA PRO A 226 21.28 -11.18 -10.93
C PRO A 226 21.92 -9.87 -10.44
N TRP A 227 21.11 -8.82 -10.22
CA TRP A 227 21.60 -7.51 -9.80
C TRP A 227 21.48 -7.25 -8.29
N SER A 228 20.49 -7.83 -7.58
CA SER A 228 20.32 -7.64 -6.14
C SER A 228 21.52 -8.19 -5.35
N ARG A 229 21.96 -7.45 -4.34
CA ARG A 229 23.06 -7.82 -3.44
C ARG A 229 22.64 -7.60 -1.98
N GLU A 230 23.47 -8.07 -1.04
CA GLU A 230 23.25 -7.82 0.37
C GLU A 230 23.26 -6.32 0.65
N ASN A 231 22.25 -5.85 1.36
CA ASN A 231 22.24 -4.52 1.93
C ASN A 231 23.17 -4.49 3.14
N ILE A 232 24.23 -3.68 3.07
CA ILE A 232 25.23 -3.50 4.12
C ILE A 232 25.10 -2.17 4.85
N ASP A 233 24.20 -1.27 4.41
CA ASP A 233 24.02 0.06 4.97
C ASP A 233 23.41 0.01 6.38
N GLY A 234 24.23 0.27 7.40
CA GLY A 234 23.80 0.35 8.79
C GLY A 234 23.19 -0.92 9.38
N LYS A 235 23.32 -2.07 8.73
CA LYS A 235 22.73 -3.34 9.17
C LYS A 235 23.71 -4.13 10.03
N ILE A 236 23.18 -4.76 11.09
CA ILE A 236 23.95 -5.69 11.94
C ILE A 236 24.28 -6.97 11.14
N VAL A 237 23.35 -7.41 10.30
CA VAL A 237 23.50 -8.59 9.45
C VAL A 237 23.16 -8.20 8.02
N PRO A 238 24.04 -8.53 7.05
CA PRO A 238 23.73 -8.36 5.64
C PRO A 238 22.46 -9.13 5.28
N ASN A 239 21.59 -8.50 4.52
CA ASN A 239 20.34 -9.09 4.06
C ASN A 239 20.04 -8.63 2.64
N ARG A 240 19.26 -9.45 1.91
CA ARG A 240 18.74 -9.10 0.58
C ARG A 240 17.30 -8.64 0.72
N VAL A 241 17.05 -7.43 0.26
CA VAL A 241 15.76 -6.76 0.42
C VAL A 241 14.86 -7.04 -0.77
N THR A 242 13.58 -7.25 -0.52
CA THR A 242 12.49 -7.07 -1.48
C THR A 242 11.61 -5.94 -0.97
N ASP A 243 11.39 -4.92 -1.80
CA ASP A 243 10.59 -3.74 -1.50
C ASP A 243 9.68 -3.41 -2.69
N GLY A 244 8.55 -2.77 -2.44
CA GLY A 244 7.70 -2.06 -3.36
C GLY A 244 7.34 -2.80 -4.65
N PRO A 245 6.67 -3.95 -4.59
CA PRO A 245 6.15 -4.60 -5.79
C PRO A 245 5.08 -3.72 -6.44
N TRP A 246 5.14 -3.59 -7.76
CA TRP A 246 4.07 -2.99 -8.54
C TRP A 246 3.88 -3.73 -9.85
N LEU A 247 2.66 -4.17 -10.12
CA LEU A 247 2.35 -4.98 -11.29
C LEU A 247 1.85 -4.11 -12.46
N PHE A 248 2.15 -4.57 -13.67
CA PHE A 248 1.72 -3.92 -14.90
C PHE A 248 1.60 -4.92 -16.05
N ARG A 249 0.91 -4.50 -17.11
CA ARG A 249 0.96 -5.21 -18.40
C ARG A 249 1.56 -4.32 -19.47
N THR A 250 2.40 -4.91 -20.29
CA THR A 250 2.94 -4.27 -21.49
C THR A 250 1.89 -4.19 -22.59
N GLY A 251 2.18 -3.45 -23.67
CA GLY A 251 1.32 -3.36 -24.84
C GLY A 251 1.11 -4.69 -25.56
N THR A 252 2.03 -5.64 -25.41
CA THR A 252 1.89 -7.01 -25.92
C THR A 252 1.13 -7.94 -24.95
N GLY A 253 0.70 -7.44 -23.78
CA GLY A 253 -0.04 -8.19 -22.76
C GLY A 253 0.83 -8.96 -21.77
N ARG A 254 2.16 -8.85 -21.84
CA ARG A 254 3.09 -9.50 -20.93
C ARG A 254 2.94 -8.96 -19.51
N LEU A 255 2.82 -9.82 -18.51
CA LEU A 255 2.76 -9.43 -17.10
C LEU A 255 4.16 -9.13 -16.59
N GLY A 256 4.36 -7.92 -16.06
CA GLY A 256 5.58 -7.49 -15.42
C GLY A 256 5.34 -7.06 -13.96
N MET A 257 6.40 -7.10 -13.17
CA MET A 257 6.45 -6.58 -11.81
C MET A 257 7.74 -5.79 -11.64
N ILE A 258 7.60 -4.50 -11.35
CA ILE A 258 8.74 -3.72 -10.84
C ILE A 258 8.85 -3.96 -9.34
N TRP A 259 10.07 -4.00 -8.85
CA TRP A 259 10.37 -4.19 -7.43
C TRP A 259 11.74 -3.62 -7.08
N THR A 260 11.98 -3.34 -5.83
CA THR A 260 13.16 -2.60 -5.38
C THR A 260 14.01 -3.45 -4.47
N SER A 261 15.33 -3.25 -4.55
CA SER A 261 16.33 -3.87 -3.70
C SER A 261 17.57 -2.98 -3.59
N TRP A 262 18.62 -3.53 -3.03
CA TRP A 262 19.92 -2.90 -2.87
C TRP A 262 20.99 -3.60 -3.70
N ILE A 263 21.96 -2.83 -4.17
CA ILE A 263 23.25 -3.30 -4.64
C ILE A 263 24.25 -2.76 -3.62
N TYR A 264 24.51 -3.53 -2.56
CA TYR A 264 25.25 -3.10 -1.37
C TYR A 264 24.61 -1.87 -0.70
N ASP A 265 25.15 -0.67 -0.93
CA ASP A 265 24.70 0.63 -0.40
C ASP A 265 23.85 1.44 -1.38
N VAL A 266 23.65 0.93 -2.60
CA VAL A 266 22.85 1.59 -3.65
C VAL A 266 21.43 1.04 -3.69
N TYR A 267 20.45 1.88 -3.40
CA TYR A 267 19.03 1.55 -3.55
C TYR A 267 18.60 1.68 -5.01
N THR A 268 17.98 0.65 -5.57
CA THR A 268 17.62 0.65 -6.98
C THR A 268 16.45 -0.29 -7.27
N GLN A 269 15.86 -0.16 -8.44
CA GLN A 269 14.67 -0.89 -8.85
C GLN A 269 14.94 -1.69 -10.13
N GLY A 270 14.44 -2.91 -10.16
CA GLY A 270 14.46 -3.79 -11.33
C GLY A 270 13.09 -4.24 -11.75
N VAL A 271 13.03 -5.12 -12.72
CA VAL A 271 11.79 -5.69 -13.23
C VAL A 271 11.91 -7.20 -13.43
N ALA A 272 10.84 -7.90 -13.10
CA ALA A 272 10.65 -9.31 -13.42
C ALA A 272 9.43 -9.49 -14.32
N TYR A 273 9.46 -10.50 -15.19
CA TYR A 273 8.34 -10.83 -16.08
C TYR A 273 7.86 -12.26 -15.85
N SER A 274 6.56 -12.43 -15.77
CA SER A 274 5.92 -13.74 -15.73
C SER A 274 5.98 -14.39 -17.12
N THR A 275 6.42 -15.64 -17.18
CA THR A 275 6.44 -16.41 -18.43
C THR A 275 5.08 -17.02 -18.79
N SER A 276 4.21 -17.24 -17.80
CA SER A 276 2.83 -17.70 -18.03
C SER A 276 1.86 -16.56 -18.34
N GLY A 277 2.25 -15.30 -18.06
CA GLY A 277 1.36 -14.15 -18.11
C GLY A 277 0.39 -14.04 -16.92
N THR A 278 0.56 -14.89 -15.89
CA THR A 278 -0.21 -14.88 -14.64
C THR A 278 0.72 -14.67 -13.44
N LEU A 279 0.15 -14.40 -12.25
CA LEU A 279 0.92 -14.27 -11.01
C LEU A 279 1.70 -15.54 -10.65
N ASP A 280 1.27 -16.73 -11.11
CA ASP A 280 1.95 -17.98 -10.78
C ASP A 280 3.34 -18.10 -11.42
N GLY A 281 3.69 -17.26 -12.38
CA GLY A 281 4.99 -17.29 -13.01
C GLY A 281 5.20 -18.50 -13.92
N PRO A 282 6.40 -19.03 -14.05
CA PRO A 282 7.68 -18.58 -13.44
C PRO A 282 8.01 -17.13 -13.75
N TRP A 283 8.71 -16.48 -12.78
CA TRP A 283 9.17 -15.11 -12.91
C TRP A 283 10.63 -15.08 -13.37
N VAL A 284 10.91 -14.34 -14.43
CA VAL A 284 12.25 -14.14 -14.98
C VAL A 284 12.68 -12.72 -14.72
N GLN A 285 13.79 -12.56 -14.01
CA GLN A 285 14.39 -11.27 -13.68
C GLN A 285 15.12 -10.69 -14.89
N GLU A 286 14.95 -9.39 -15.15
CA GLU A 286 15.84 -8.68 -16.07
C GLU A 286 17.24 -8.55 -15.44
N PRO A 287 18.31 -8.55 -16.27
CA PRO A 287 19.67 -8.63 -15.76
C PRO A 287 20.16 -7.35 -15.06
N GLU A 288 19.59 -6.21 -15.40
CA GLU A 288 20.02 -4.91 -14.92
C GLU A 288 18.86 -4.14 -14.26
N PRO A 289 19.17 -3.24 -13.32
CA PRO A 289 18.18 -2.28 -12.80
C PRO A 289 17.63 -1.36 -13.89
N ILE A 290 16.42 -0.87 -13.68
CA ILE A 290 15.73 0.03 -14.61
C ILE A 290 15.75 1.50 -14.18
N THR A 291 16.14 1.80 -12.93
CA THR A 291 16.23 3.17 -12.43
C THR A 291 17.70 3.61 -12.26
N PRO A 292 17.96 4.92 -12.28
CA PRO A 292 19.25 5.42 -11.86
C PRO A 292 19.59 5.01 -10.42
N PRO A 293 20.89 4.98 -10.02
CA PRO A 293 21.29 4.70 -8.64
C PRO A 293 20.58 5.62 -7.64
N ASN A 294 20.18 5.06 -6.50
CA ASN A 294 19.47 5.73 -5.42
C ASN A 294 18.06 6.22 -5.79
N PHE A 295 17.42 5.62 -6.80
CA PHE A 295 16.01 5.76 -7.09
C PHE A 295 15.32 4.41 -6.94
N GLY A 296 14.22 4.37 -6.22
CA GLY A 296 13.48 3.12 -6.00
C GLY A 296 12.08 3.32 -5.47
N HIS A 297 11.43 2.20 -5.20
CA HIS A 297 10.06 2.09 -4.74
C HIS A 297 9.11 2.82 -5.68
N GLY A 298 9.25 2.53 -6.98
CA GLY A 298 8.46 3.18 -8.01
C GLY A 298 7.13 2.50 -8.22
N MET A 299 6.12 3.31 -8.51
CA MET A 299 4.75 2.87 -8.79
C MET A 299 4.27 3.52 -10.08
N LEU A 300 3.64 2.74 -10.95
CA LEU A 300 3.16 3.22 -12.25
C LEU A 300 1.75 3.79 -12.14
N PHE A 301 1.49 4.86 -12.86
CA PHE A 301 0.16 5.41 -13.02
C PHE A 301 0.00 6.06 -14.41
N GLN A 302 -1.24 6.19 -14.87
CA GLN A 302 -1.54 7.05 -16.00
C GLN A 302 -1.93 8.43 -15.49
N ASP A 303 -1.40 9.49 -16.11
CA ASP A 303 -1.89 10.82 -15.84
C ASP A 303 -3.32 11.01 -16.37
N LEU A 304 -3.93 12.18 -16.14
CA LEU A 304 -5.29 12.47 -16.58
C LEU A 304 -5.44 12.47 -18.11
N ASN A 305 -4.33 12.56 -18.85
CA ASN A 305 -4.29 12.52 -20.32
C ASN A 305 -3.98 11.12 -20.86
N GLY A 306 -3.71 10.14 -19.97
CA GLY A 306 -3.40 8.75 -20.33
C GLY A 306 -1.93 8.46 -20.58
N GLN A 307 -1.01 9.40 -20.30
CA GLN A 307 0.43 9.17 -20.37
C GLN A 307 0.88 8.31 -19.17
N TRP A 308 1.64 7.25 -19.44
CA TRP A 308 2.26 6.45 -18.39
C TRP A 308 3.42 7.18 -17.74
N LEU A 309 3.36 7.25 -16.42
CA LEU A 309 4.38 7.80 -15.55
C LEU A 309 4.72 6.82 -14.44
N MET A 310 5.93 6.94 -13.90
CA MET A 310 6.36 6.26 -12.67
C MET A 310 6.68 7.33 -11.62
N SER A 311 6.01 7.25 -10.48
CA SER A 311 6.44 7.95 -9.28
C SER A 311 7.47 7.11 -8.54
N VAL A 312 8.56 7.73 -8.09
CA VAL A 312 9.66 7.07 -7.36
C VAL A 312 10.26 8.06 -6.39
N HIS A 313 10.90 7.60 -5.33
CA HIS A 313 11.68 8.51 -4.49
C HIS A 313 13.17 8.40 -4.77
N SER A 314 13.90 9.49 -4.51
CA SER A 314 15.37 9.48 -4.47
C SER A 314 15.86 9.60 -3.05
N HIS A 315 17.03 9.02 -2.78
CA HIS A 315 17.85 9.34 -1.62
C HIS A 315 18.77 10.51 -1.99
N ARG A 316 18.67 11.66 -1.31
CA ARG A 316 19.51 12.84 -1.63
C ARG A 316 20.92 12.74 -1.08
N ASP A 317 21.05 12.22 0.15
CA ASP A 317 22.34 12.09 0.83
C ASP A 317 22.47 10.75 1.51
N VAL A 318 23.59 10.10 1.32
CA VAL A 318 23.99 8.94 2.08
C VAL A 318 24.15 9.37 3.54
N GLY A 319 23.25 8.90 4.41
CA GLY A 319 23.28 9.19 5.84
C GLY A 319 22.20 10.14 6.35
N HIS A 320 21.47 10.87 5.51
CA HIS A 320 20.38 11.77 5.94
C HIS A 320 18.99 11.35 5.47
N TYR A 321 18.87 10.33 4.65
CA TYR A 321 17.62 9.72 4.14
C TYR A 321 16.51 10.72 3.79
N ILE A 322 16.87 11.85 3.18
CA ILE A 322 15.90 12.79 2.65
C ILE A 322 15.37 12.23 1.34
N ARG A 323 14.18 11.69 1.37
CA ARG A 323 13.52 11.11 0.21
C ARG A 323 12.57 12.13 -0.41
N ILE A 324 12.63 12.24 -1.73
CA ILE A 324 11.87 13.21 -2.50
C ILE A 324 11.22 12.51 -3.68
N PRO A 325 9.93 12.76 -3.94
CA PRO A 325 9.24 12.26 -5.11
C PRO A 325 9.82 12.79 -6.42
N HIS A 326 9.94 11.90 -7.38
CA HIS A 326 10.28 12.21 -8.77
C HIS A 326 9.33 11.48 -9.70
N LEU A 327 9.19 11.98 -10.93
CA LEU A 327 8.41 11.35 -11.97
C LEU A 327 9.30 11.02 -13.17
N PHE A 328 9.09 9.85 -13.76
CA PHE A 328 9.72 9.44 -15.02
C PHE A 328 8.64 9.07 -16.03
N LYS A 329 8.88 9.40 -17.30
CA LYS A 329 8.05 8.91 -18.39
C LYS A 329 8.25 7.42 -18.56
N ILE A 330 7.19 6.70 -18.85
CA ILE A 330 7.23 5.25 -19.03
C ILE A 330 6.64 4.91 -20.39
N ASP A 331 7.32 4.01 -21.10
CA ASP A 331 6.78 3.38 -22.30
C ASP A 331 6.51 1.90 -22.01
N LEU A 332 5.25 1.51 -22.18
CA LEU A 332 4.76 0.13 -22.08
C LEU A 332 4.26 -0.41 -23.42
N SER A 333 4.41 0.32 -24.51
CA SER A 333 3.84 -0.05 -25.83
C SER A 333 4.43 -1.32 -26.44
N GLY A 334 5.69 -1.62 -26.11
CA GLY A 334 6.42 -2.82 -26.55
C GLY A 334 6.22 -4.03 -25.65
N ASP A 335 7.19 -4.93 -25.67
CA ASP A 335 7.23 -6.18 -24.86
C ASP A 335 7.90 -5.98 -23.49
N LYS A 336 8.52 -4.84 -23.27
CA LYS A 336 9.22 -4.49 -22.03
C LYS A 336 8.84 -3.09 -21.57
N LEU A 337 8.91 -2.88 -20.28
CA LEU A 337 8.87 -1.55 -19.69
C LEU A 337 10.17 -0.80 -20.01
N VAL A 338 10.03 0.42 -20.52
CA VAL A 338 11.15 1.33 -20.75
C VAL A 338 10.97 2.57 -19.90
N VAL A 339 11.97 2.86 -19.06
CA VAL A 339 12.03 4.10 -18.28
C VAL A 339 12.67 5.17 -19.16
N GLY A 340 11.90 6.21 -19.43
CA GLY A 340 12.32 7.36 -20.22
C GLY A 340 12.96 8.46 -19.38
N GLU A 341 12.92 9.67 -19.90
CA GLU A 341 13.45 10.86 -19.22
C GLU A 341 12.62 11.23 -17.98
N ARG A 342 13.25 12.00 -17.08
CA ARG A 342 12.57 12.60 -15.94
C ARG A 342 11.44 13.51 -16.44
N TYR A 343 10.24 13.29 -15.93
CA TYR A 343 9.08 14.15 -16.19
C TYR A 343 9.09 15.31 -15.19
N ILE A 344 9.07 16.52 -15.70
CA ILE A 344 8.95 17.76 -14.92
C ILE A 344 7.60 18.36 -15.28
N PRO A 345 6.61 18.29 -14.34
CA PRO A 345 5.26 18.80 -14.60
C PRO A 345 5.20 20.31 -14.64
#